data_3f24e549e52b40278826067ae72b505b
#
_entry.id   3f24e549e52b40278826067ae72b505b
#
_cell.length_a   1.000
_cell.length_b   1.000
_cell.length_c   1.000
_cell.angle_alpha   90.00
_cell.angle_beta   90.00
_cell.angle_gamma   90.00
#
_symmetry.space_group_name_H-M   'P 1'
#
loop_
_entity.id
_entity.type
_entity.pdbx_description
1 polymer ?
#
loop_
_entity_poly.entity_id
_entity_poly.type
_entity_poly.pdbx_seq_one_letter_code
_entity_poly.pdbx_strand_id
1 'polypeptide(L)'
;WLIREGQRWLNFSSNDYLGLSQHPQIIAAWQQGAARYGVGSGGSGHVSGYSEAHRELEESLADWLGYPRALLFISGFAANQALIAALLARDDRIVADRLSHASLLEAASLSPAQLRRFAHNDVQQLDTLLAKPLAGQQLVVTEGVFSMDGDSAPLSAISRTTRAAGGWLLVDDAHGIGAVGEEGRGSCHAQNVRPELLVVTFG
;
A
#
# COMPACT_ATOMS: atom_id res chain seq x y z
N TRP A 1 0.70 15.80 20.55
CA TRP A 1 -0.20 16.84 21.03
C TRP A 1 -0.63 17.76 19.89
N LEU A 2 -1.90 18.12 19.85
CA LEU A 2 -2.45 19.12 18.95
C LEU A 2 -2.67 20.41 19.73
N ILE A 3 -2.19 21.54 19.21
CA ILE A 3 -2.47 22.87 19.79
C ILE A 3 -3.52 23.53 18.90
N ARG A 4 -4.68 23.84 19.48
CA ARG A 4 -5.76 24.53 18.80
C ARG A 4 -6.31 25.61 19.72
N GLU A 5 -6.38 26.85 19.24
CA GLU A 5 -6.89 28.00 20.01
C GLU A 5 -6.20 28.17 21.38
N GLY A 6 -4.88 27.89 21.45
CA GLY A 6 -4.10 27.98 22.69
C GLY A 6 -4.28 26.80 23.67
N GLN A 7 -5.13 25.83 23.36
CA GLN A 7 -5.35 24.65 24.18
C GLN A 7 -4.55 23.45 23.64
N ARG A 8 -4.07 22.59 24.53
CA ARG A 8 -3.38 21.33 24.20
C ARG A 8 -4.36 20.15 24.24
N TRP A 9 -4.38 19.41 23.16
CA TRP A 9 -5.20 18.20 23.01
C TRP A 9 -4.31 16.99 22.77
N LEU A 10 -4.66 15.85 23.36
CA LEU A 10 -4.02 14.59 23.01
C LEU A 10 -4.49 14.17 21.61
N ASN A 11 -3.53 14.02 20.68
CA ASN A 11 -3.85 13.73 19.29
C ASN A 11 -3.86 12.20 19.06
N PHE A 12 -5.02 11.66 18.76
CA PHE A 12 -5.21 10.25 18.36
C PHE A 12 -5.46 10.07 16.85
N SER A 13 -5.39 11.16 16.08
CA SER A 13 -5.67 11.15 14.63
C SER A 13 -4.40 11.23 13.78
N SER A 14 -3.22 11.13 14.40
CA SER A 14 -1.94 11.19 13.68
C SER A 14 -1.58 9.82 13.12
N ASN A 15 -1.09 9.79 11.88
CA ASN A 15 -0.46 8.60 11.28
C ASN A 15 1.02 8.47 11.64
N ASP A 16 1.59 9.42 12.40
CA ASP A 16 2.96 9.37 12.91
C ASP A 16 3.04 8.42 14.12
N TYR A 17 2.79 7.14 13.89
CA TYR A 17 2.66 6.11 14.93
C TYR A 17 3.92 5.96 15.78
N LEU A 18 5.08 6.14 15.16
CA LEU A 18 6.39 5.99 15.81
C LEU A 18 7.01 7.33 16.24
N GLY A 19 6.35 8.45 16.00
CA GLY A 19 6.86 9.78 16.31
C GLY A 19 8.07 10.19 15.46
N LEU A 20 8.26 9.58 14.30
CA LEU A 20 9.44 9.77 13.46
C LEU A 20 9.49 11.13 12.76
N SER A 21 8.35 11.82 12.64
CA SER A 21 8.30 13.16 12.02
C SER A 21 9.16 14.20 12.75
N GLN A 22 9.49 13.96 14.02
CA GLN A 22 10.32 14.84 14.85
C GLN A 22 11.66 14.18 15.24
N HIS A 23 12.01 13.04 14.63
CA HIS A 23 13.21 12.32 15.01
C HIS A 23 14.47 13.07 14.55
N PRO A 24 15.44 13.40 15.45
CA PRO A 24 16.57 14.25 15.11
C PRO A 24 17.43 13.73 13.93
N GLN A 25 17.62 12.41 13.84
CA GLN A 25 18.40 11.81 12.75
C GLN A 25 17.68 11.94 11.40
N ILE A 26 16.35 11.84 11.37
CA ILE A 26 15.56 12.02 10.14
C ILE A 26 15.60 13.47 9.70
N ILE A 27 15.46 14.41 10.65
CA ILE A 27 15.60 15.85 10.37
C ILE A 27 16.98 16.15 9.79
N ALA A 28 18.04 15.61 10.40
CA ALA A 28 19.40 15.81 9.92
C ALA A 28 19.63 15.21 8.53
N ALA A 29 19.10 14.00 8.26
CA ALA A 29 19.17 13.37 6.95
C ALA A 29 18.42 14.18 5.88
N TRP A 30 17.25 14.72 6.23
CA TRP A 30 16.50 15.62 5.36
C TRP A 30 17.31 16.88 4.99
N GLN A 31 17.92 17.53 5.99
CA GLN A 31 18.73 18.73 5.77
C GLN A 31 19.93 18.43 4.86
N GLN A 32 20.62 17.30 5.08
CA GLN A 32 21.72 16.84 4.24
C GLN A 32 21.27 16.53 2.81
N GLY A 33 20.13 15.86 2.67
CA GLY A 33 19.52 15.57 1.38
C GLY A 33 19.18 16.86 0.60
N ALA A 34 18.58 17.84 1.27
CA ALA A 34 18.26 19.14 0.68
C ALA A 34 19.52 19.89 0.22
N ALA A 35 20.59 19.84 1.02
CA ALA A 35 21.89 20.45 0.63
C ALA A 35 22.54 19.76 -0.55
N ARG A 36 22.41 18.41 -0.66
CA ARG A 36 23.05 17.60 -1.73
C ARG A 36 22.24 17.61 -3.03
N TYR A 37 20.93 17.47 -2.95
CA TYR A 37 20.04 17.23 -4.11
C TYR A 37 19.12 18.39 -4.42
N GLY A 38 19.08 19.43 -3.59
CA GLY A 38 18.09 20.50 -3.68
C GLY A 38 16.73 20.13 -3.05
N VAL A 39 15.74 20.98 -3.23
CA VAL A 39 14.41 20.85 -2.61
C VAL A 39 13.34 20.35 -3.58
N GLY A 40 13.75 19.90 -4.75
CA GLY A 40 12.84 19.32 -5.74
C GLY A 40 13.60 18.69 -6.90
N SER A 41 12.93 17.78 -7.62
CA SER A 41 13.55 16.98 -8.67
C SER A 41 13.78 17.74 -10.00
N GLY A 42 13.19 18.92 -10.16
CA GLY A 42 13.35 19.76 -11.36
C GLY A 42 12.67 19.22 -12.62
N GLY A 43 12.07 18.05 -12.58
CA GLY A 43 11.38 17.41 -13.69
C GLY A 43 10.72 16.10 -13.32
N SER A 44 10.01 15.47 -14.25
CA SER A 44 9.43 14.15 -14.01
C SER A 44 10.52 13.07 -13.93
N GLY A 45 10.28 12.01 -13.17
CA GLY A 45 11.20 10.88 -13.05
C GLY A 45 11.55 10.21 -14.39
N HIS A 46 10.65 10.26 -15.35
CA HIS A 46 10.88 9.68 -16.70
C HIS A 46 11.79 10.53 -17.62
N VAL A 47 12.05 11.79 -17.27
CA VAL A 47 12.84 12.69 -18.11
C VAL A 47 14.15 13.05 -17.43
N SER A 48 14.11 13.82 -16.36
CA SER A 48 15.31 14.33 -15.67
C SER A 48 15.19 14.37 -14.16
N GLY A 49 14.03 14.03 -13.58
CA GLY A 49 13.75 14.17 -12.14
C GLY A 49 14.10 12.95 -11.31
N TYR A 50 14.54 11.83 -11.91
CA TYR A 50 15.01 10.66 -11.17
C TYR A 50 16.47 10.82 -10.76
N SER A 51 16.74 10.75 -9.48
CA SER A 51 18.07 10.94 -8.91
C SER A 51 18.59 9.69 -8.20
N GLU A 52 19.86 9.74 -7.81
CA GLU A 52 20.49 8.74 -6.95
C GLU A 52 19.67 8.44 -5.68
N ALA A 53 19.13 9.49 -5.04
CA ALA A 53 18.31 9.32 -3.84
C ALA A 53 17.05 8.49 -4.07
N HIS A 54 16.39 8.63 -5.24
CA HIS A 54 15.23 7.80 -5.60
C HIS A 54 15.66 6.34 -5.76
N ARG A 55 16.75 6.10 -6.50
CA ARG A 55 17.27 4.75 -6.74
C ARG A 55 17.67 4.05 -5.43
N GLU A 56 18.42 4.72 -4.59
CA GLU A 56 18.87 4.17 -3.30
C GLU A 56 17.69 3.82 -2.38
N LEU A 57 16.64 4.65 -2.38
CA LEU A 57 15.43 4.39 -1.61
C LEU A 57 14.66 3.19 -2.16
N GLU A 58 14.44 3.11 -3.47
CA GLU A 58 13.76 1.97 -4.11
C GLU A 58 14.52 0.65 -3.85
N GLU A 59 15.86 0.65 -3.99
CA GLU A 59 16.70 -0.52 -3.72
C GLU A 59 16.62 -0.93 -2.24
N SER A 60 16.72 0.03 -1.32
CA SER A 60 16.64 -0.23 0.13
C SER A 60 15.27 -0.77 0.56
N LEU A 61 14.19 -0.23 0.00
CA LEU A 61 12.83 -0.72 0.27
C LEU A 61 12.60 -2.13 -0.30
N ALA A 62 13.08 -2.37 -1.51
CA ALA A 62 12.99 -3.69 -2.13
C ALA A 62 13.73 -4.74 -1.31
N ASP A 63 14.94 -4.45 -0.85
CA ASP A 63 15.75 -5.33 -0.01
C ASP A 63 15.08 -5.58 1.35
N TRP A 64 14.71 -4.50 2.06
CA TRP A 64 14.07 -4.59 3.37
C TRP A 64 12.80 -5.43 3.37
N LEU A 65 11.95 -5.26 2.34
CA LEU A 65 10.66 -5.95 2.22
C LEU A 65 10.74 -7.28 1.46
N GLY A 66 11.93 -7.62 0.92
CA GLY A 66 12.16 -8.89 0.20
C GLY A 66 11.55 -8.94 -1.18
N TYR A 67 11.39 -7.81 -1.86
CA TYR A 67 10.89 -7.73 -3.24
C TYR A 67 12.01 -7.52 -4.24
N PRO A 68 11.86 -7.95 -5.50
CA PRO A 68 12.89 -7.74 -6.52
C PRO A 68 12.99 -6.28 -6.97
N ARG A 69 11.94 -5.50 -6.80
CA ARG A 69 11.84 -4.10 -7.20
C ARG A 69 10.88 -3.33 -6.29
N ALA A 70 11.15 -2.04 -6.12
CA ALA A 70 10.20 -1.05 -5.61
C ALA A 70 10.09 0.10 -6.62
N LEU A 71 8.97 0.80 -6.61
CA LEU A 71 8.71 1.99 -7.42
C LEU A 71 8.14 3.08 -6.50
N LEU A 72 8.70 4.26 -6.59
CA LEU A 72 8.24 5.42 -5.83
C LEU A 72 7.12 6.16 -6.57
N PHE A 73 6.10 6.53 -5.82
CA PHE A 73 4.99 7.38 -6.25
C PHE A 73 4.87 8.59 -5.33
N ILE A 74 4.21 9.63 -5.79
CA ILE A 74 3.98 10.87 -5.01
C ILE A 74 3.03 10.64 -3.82
N SER A 75 2.28 9.55 -3.82
CA SER A 75 1.38 9.16 -2.72
C SER A 75 0.94 7.71 -2.90
N GLY A 76 0.45 7.07 -1.82
CA GLY A 76 -0.21 5.76 -1.89
C GLY A 76 -1.46 5.78 -2.77
N PHE A 77 -2.18 6.90 -2.79
CA PHE A 77 -3.32 7.10 -3.70
C PHE A 77 -2.89 6.95 -5.17
N ALA A 78 -1.83 7.65 -5.59
CA ALA A 78 -1.30 7.56 -6.94
C ALA A 78 -0.74 6.16 -7.26
N ALA A 79 -0.11 5.49 -6.31
CA ALA A 79 0.37 4.13 -6.46
C ALA A 79 -0.78 3.16 -6.73
N ASN A 80 -1.84 3.20 -5.92
CA ASN A 80 -3.02 2.35 -6.08
C ASN A 80 -3.72 2.56 -7.43
N GLN A 81 -3.88 3.81 -7.86
CA GLN A 81 -4.46 4.12 -9.17
C GLN A 81 -3.59 3.60 -10.31
N ALA A 82 -2.29 3.85 -10.27
CA ALA A 82 -1.37 3.44 -11.31
C ALA A 82 -1.30 1.90 -11.46
N LEU A 83 -1.24 1.17 -10.33
CA LEU A 83 -1.20 -0.29 -10.33
C LEU A 83 -2.44 -0.88 -11.00
N ILE A 84 -3.63 -0.48 -10.56
CA ILE A 84 -4.89 -1.01 -11.09
C ILE A 84 -5.07 -0.64 -12.57
N ALA A 85 -4.75 0.59 -12.95
CA ALA A 85 -4.85 1.04 -14.33
C ALA A 85 -3.87 0.35 -15.28
N ALA A 86 -2.66 0.03 -14.79
CA ALA A 86 -1.62 -0.57 -15.64
C ALA A 86 -1.80 -2.10 -15.83
N LEU A 87 -2.42 -2.78 -14.87
CA LEU A 87 -2.41 -4.25 -14.80
C LEU A 87 -3.69 -4.90 -15.30
N LEU A 88 -4.81 -4.15 -15.37
CA LEU A 88 -6.13 -4.75 -15.60
C LEU A 88 -6.84 -4.18 -16.82
N ALA A 89 -7.48 -5.09 -17.55
CA ALA A 89 -8.24 -4.82 -18.77
C ALA A 89 -9.74 -5.19 -18.62
N ARG A 90 -10.52 -5.02 -19.68
CA ARG A 90 -11.98 -5.20 -19.69
C ARG A 90 -12.44 -6.60 -19.27
N ASP A 91 -11.67 -7.64 -19.65
CA ASP A 91 -12.06 -9.03 -19.40
C ASP A 91 -11.57 -9.55 -18.04
N ASP A 92 -10.92 -8.66 -17.27
CA ASP A 92 -10.39 -8.96 -15.95
C ASP A 92 -11.42 -8.67 -14.85
N ARG A 93 -11.12 -9.15 -13.63
CA ARG A 93 -11.95 -8.96 -12.46
C ARG A 93 -11.13 -8.44 -11.27
N ILE A 94 -11.67 -7.44 -10.60
CA ILE A 94 -11.18 -6.97 -9.31
C ILE A 94 -12.14 -7.47 -8.23
N VAL A 95 -11.61 -8.13 -7.20
CA VAL A 95 -12.37 -8.57 -6.03
C VAL A 95 -11.82 -7.86 -4.81
N ALA A 96 -12.50 -6.81 -4.35
CA ALA A 96 -12.04 -5.92 -3.29
C ALA A 96 -12.78 -6.17 -1.97
N ASP A 97 -12.07 -6.10 -0.85
CA ASP A 97 -12.73 -5.96 0.45
C ASP A 97 -13.57 -4.68 0.45
N ARG A 98 -14.78 -4.76 0.98
CA ARG A 98 -15.74 -3.63 0.97
C ARG A 98 -15.25 -2.43 1.77
N LEU A 99 -14.34 -2.62 2.74
CA LEU A 99 -13.78 -1.56 3.57
C LEU A 99 -12.38 -1.11 3.10
N SER A 100 -11.89 -1.62 1.96
CA SER A 100 -10.65 -1.12 1.37
C SER A 100 -10.66 0.39 1.19
N HIS A 101 -9.50 1.01 1.33
CA HIS A 101 -9.32 2.46 1.25
C HIS A 101 -9.92 3.05 -0.04
N ALA A 102 -10.38 4.29 0.07
CA ALA A 102 -11.06 4.99 -1.03
C ALA A 102 -10.22 5.00 -2.32
N SER A 103 -8.89 5.13 -2.23
CA SER A 103 -8.00 5.10 -3.41
C SER A 103 -8.07 3.79 -4.19
N LEU A 104 -8.16 2.64 -3.49
CA LEU A 104 -8.30 1.32 -4.11
C LEU A 104 -9.67 1.15 -4.74
N LEU A 105 -10.74 1.52 -4.03
CA LEU A 105 -12.11 1.39 -4.51
C LEU A 105 -12.40 2.34 -5.68
N GLU A 106 -11.84 3.55 -5.65
CA GLU A 106 -11.95 4.50 -6.75
C GLU A 106 -11.20 4.00 -7.99
N ALA A 107 -9.94 3.58 -7.83
CA ALA A 107 -9.16 3.01 -8.91
C ALA A 107 -9.85 1.79 -9.54
N ALA A 108 -10.40 0.89 -8.70
CA ALA A 108 -11.15 -0.26 -9.15
C ALA A 108 -12.45 0.12 -9.88
N SER A 109 -13.12 1.19 -9.47
CA SER A 109 -14.35 1.68 -10.11
C SER A 109 -14.08 2.35 -11.46
N LEU A 110 -12.93 2.97 -11.62
CA LEU A 110 -12.49 3.62 -12.87
C LEU A 110 -11.84 2.63 -13.85
N SER A 111 -11.42 1.46 -13.37
CA SER A 111 -10.87 0.40 -14.21
C SER A 111 -11.91 -0.15 -15.19
N PRO A 112 -11.53 -0.55 -16.41
CA PRO A 112 -12.41 -1.27 -17.31
C PRO A 112 -12.76 -2.70 -16.82
N ALA A 113 -12.04 -3.23 -15.82
CA ALA A 113 -12.26 -4.55 -15.24
C ALA A 113 -13.55 -4.62 -14.42
N GLN A 114 -14.08 -5.83 -14.23
CA GLN A 114 -15.30 -6.05 -13.46
C GLN A 114 -15.00 -5.96 -11.95
N LEU A 115 -15.48 -4.90 -11.29
CA LEU A 115 -15.40 -4.80 -9.83
C LEU A 115 -16.46 -5.68 -9.15
N ARG A 116 -16.02 -6.49 -8.20
CA ARG A 116 -16.84 -7.22 -7.22
C ARG A 116 -16.31 -6.89 -5.82
N ARG A 117 -17.21 -6.84 -4.84
CA ARG A 117 -16.83 -6.60 -3.44
C ARG A 117 -17.27 -7.77 -2.58
N PHE A 118 -16.38 -8.21 -1.69
CA PHE A 118 -16.71 -9.17 -0.63
C PHE A 118 -16.91 -8.46 0.70
N ALA A 119 -17.69 -9.05 1.59
CA ALA A 119 -17.90 -8.53 2.93
C ALA A 119 -16.57 -8.52 3.68
N HIS A 120 -16.40 -7.52 4.54
CA HIS A 120 -15.16 -7.27 5.23
C HIS A 120 -14.58 -8.53 5.89
N ASN A 121 -13.35 -8.89 5.50
CA ASN A 121 -12.61 -10.06 5.97
C ASN A 121 -13.31 -11.43 5.74
N ASP A 122 -14.36 -11.48 4.92
CA ASP A 122 -15.10 -12.72 4.63
C ASP A 122 -14.44 -13.54 3.52
N VAL A 123 -13.56 -14.46 3.93
CA VAL A 123 -12.83 -15.35 3.02
C VAL A 123 -13.74 -16.33 2.29
N GLN A 124 -14.89 -16.71 2.86
CA GLN A 124 -15.84 -17.62 2.19
C GLN A 124 -16.55 -16.92 1.03
N GLN A 125 -16.95 -15.68 1.24
CA GLN A 125 -17.52 -14.87 0.16
C GLN A 125 -16.46 -14.56 -0.92
N LEU A 126 -15.22 -14.28 -0.53
CA LEU A 126 -14.10 -14.14 -1.46
C LEU A 126 -13.96 -15.38 -2.36
N ASP A 127 -13.90 -16.57 -1.76
CA ASP A 127 -13.79 -17.84 -2.49
C ASP A 127 -14.95 -18.03 -3.49
N THR A 128 -16.19 -17.76 -3.04
CA THR A 128 -17.38 -17.82 -3.90
C THR A 128 -17.29 -16.87 -5.10
N LEU A 129 -16.73 -15.67 -4.92
CA LEU A 129 -16.55 -14.70 -6.00
C LEU A 129 -15.45 -15.13 -6.98
N LEU A 130 -14.36 -15.68 -6.46
CA LEU A 130 -13.23 -16.13 -7.27
C LEU A 130 -13.55 -17.39 -8.09
N ALA A 131 -14.42 -18.27 -7.58
CA ALA A 131 -14.86 -19.48 -8.28
C ALA A 131 -15.71 -19.22 -9.53
N LYS A 132 -16.23 -17.98 -9.71
CA LYS A 132 -17.03 -17.65 -10.91
C LYS A 132 -16.14 -17.66 -12.16
N PRO A 133 -16.63 -18.21 -13.30
CA PRO A 133 -15.88 -18.23 -14.54
C PRO A 133 -15.35 -16.83 -14.93
N LEU A 134 -14.14 -16.81 -15.44
CA LEU A 134 -13.46 -15.60 -15.92
C LEU A 134 -12.52 -15.96 -17.06
N ALA A 135 -12.51 -15.15 -18.12
CA ALA A 135 -11.60 -15.35 -19.25
C ALA A 135 -10.24 -14.64 -19.03
N GLY A 136 -10.24 -13.56 -18.25
CA GLY A 136 -9.06 -12.73 -17.97
C GLY A 136 -8.39 -13.04 -16.64
N GLN A 137 -7.61 -12.08 -16.16
CA GLN A 137 -6.91 -12.12 -14.90
C GLN A 137 -7.83 -11.66 -13.75
N GLN A 138 -7.59 -12.14 -12.54
CA GLN A 138 -8.27 -11.62 -11.36
C GLN A 138 -7.27 -11.06 -10.33
N LEU A 139 -7.62 -9.88 -9.81
CA LEU A 139 -6.88 -9.19 -8.76
C LEU A 139 -7.74 -9.12 -7.49
N VAL A 140 -7.25 -9.69 -6.40
CA VAL A 140 -7.82 -9.49 -5.07
C VAL A 140 -7.16 -8.28 -4.43
N VAL A 141 -7.96 -7.42 -3.80
CA VAL A 141 -7.49 -6.17 -3.19
C VAL A 141 -7.97 -6.11 -1.75
N THR A 142 -7.06 -5.87 -0.82
CA THR A 142 -7.34 -5.72 0.62
C THR A 142 -6.29 -4.82 1.27
N GLU A 143 -6.49 -4.50 2.56
CA GLU A 143 -5.48 -3.81 3.38
C GLU A 143 -4.80 -4.77 4.34
N GLY A 144 -3.60 -4.42 4.81
CA GLY A 144 -2.94 -5.15 5.90
C GLY A 144 -3.58 -4.84 7.25
N VAL A 145 -3.70 -3.55 7.55
CA VAL A 145 -4.46 -2.99 8.68
C VAL A 145 -5.43 -1.96 8.13
N PHE A 146 -6.70 -2.07 8.47
CA PHE A 146 -7.73 -1.14 8.01
C PHE A 146 -7.71 0.17 8.80
N SER A 147 -7.66 1.29 8.10
CA SER A 147 -7.41 2.62 8.68
C SER A 147 -8.44 3.07 9.71
N MET A 148 -9.72 2.71 9.53
CA MET A 148 -10.81 3.22 10.37
C MET A 148 -11.02 2.38 11.63
N ASP A 149 -10.97 1.06 11.51
CA ASP A 149 -11.28 0.15 12.61
C ASP A 149 -10.02 -0.42 13.27
N GLY A 150 -8.85 -0.34 12.60
CA GLY A 150 -7.57 -0.81 13.11
C GLY A 150 -7.44 -2.32 13.16
N ASP A 151 -8.38 -3.05 12.60
CA ASP A 151 -8.33 -4.50 12.50
C ASP A 151 -7.47 -4.95 11.31
N SER A 152 -7.03 -6.19 11.34
CA SER A 152 -6.15 -6.76 10.33
C SER A 152 -6.89 -7.75 9.44
N ALA A 153 -6.56 -7.74 8.14
CA ALA A 153 -7.04 -8.78 7.25
C ALA A 153 -6.43 -10.15 7.58
N PRO A 154 -7.18 -11.26 7.38
CA PRO A 154 -6.65 -12.62 7.47
C PRO A 154 -5.83 -12.95 6.20
N LEU A 155 -4.68 -12.26 6.03
CA LEU A 155 -3.89 -12.29 4.80
C LEU A 155 -3.45 -13.69 4.38
N SER A 156 -3.11 -14.55 5.34
CA SER A 156 -2.74 -15.94 5.04
C SER A 156 -3.87 -16.73 4.38
N ALA A 157 -5.11 -16.52 4.81
CA ALA A 157 -6.28 -17.17 4.22
C ALA A 157 -6.62 -16.55 2.86
N ILE A 158 -6.66 -15.22 2.77
CA ILE A 158 -6.90 -14.49 1.53
C ILE A 158 -5.87 -14.89 0.45
N SER A 159 -4.59 -14.91 0.79
CA SER A 159 -3.52 -15.30 -0.14
C SER A 159 -3.68 -16.72 -0.66
N ARG A 160 -3.99 -17.70 0.21
CA ARG A 160 -4.22 -19.07 -0.22
C ARG A 160 -5.40 -19.19 -1.18
N THR A 161 -6.53 -18.56 -0.83
CA THR A 161 -7.74 -18.58 -1.66
C THR A 161 -7.49 -17.92 -3.02
N THR A 162 -6.80 -16.75 -3.02
CA THR A 162 -6.45 -16.04 -4.24
C THR A 162 -5.55 -16.87 -5.16
N ARG A 163 -4.50 -17.46 -4.60
CA ARG A 163 -3.56 -18.32 -5.38
C ARG A 163 -4.21 -19.59 -5.90
N ALA A 164 -5.06 -20.23 -5.10
CA ALA A 164 -5.82 -21.40 -5.54
C ALA A 164 -6.70 -21.12 -6.76
N ALA A 165 -7.20 -19.88 -6.87
CA ALA A 165 -7.99 -19.39 -7.99
C ALA A 165 -7.13 -18.81 -9.15
N GLY A 166 -5.80 -18.90 -9.08
CA GLY A 166 -4.88 -18.33 -10.08
C GLY A 166 -4.87 -16.81 -10.14
N GLY A 167 -5.34 -16.14 -9.08
CA GLY A 167 -5.40 -14.68 -8.99
C GLY A 167 -4.13 -14.04 -8.44
N TRP A 168 -4.00 -12.74 -8.59
CA TRP A 168 -3.01 -11.90 -7.93
C TRP A 168 -3.60 -11.26 -6.68
N LEU A 169 -2.74 -11.03 -5.69
CA LEU A 169 -3.09 -10.32 -4.45
C LEU A 169 -2.36 -8.98 -4.40
N LEU A 170 -3.12 -7.90 -4.22
CA LEU A 170 -2.62 -6.58 -3.85
C LEU A 170 -2.99 -6.32 -2.39
N VAL A 171 -1.99 -6.00 -1.59
CA VAL A 171 -2.18 -5.56 -0.20
C VAL A 171 -1.70 -4.12 -0.07
N ASP A 172 -2.58 -3.24 0.39
CA ASP A 172 -2.21 -1.92 0.88
C ASP A 172 -1.89 -2.02 2.37
N ASP A 173 -0.63 -1.86 2.72
CA ASP A 173 -0.15 -1.98 4.09
C ASP A 173 0.31 -0.62 4.66
N ALA A 174 -0.31 0.46 4.19
CA ALA A 174 0.01 1.82 4.63
C ALA A 174 -0.05 1.99 6.15
N HIS A 175 -0.94 1.27 6.83
CA HIS A 175 -1.11 1.33 8.28
C HIS A 175 -0.39 0.22 9.04
N GLY A 176 0.15 -0.79 8.36
CA GLY A 176 0.93 -1.86 8.97
C GLY A 176 2.43 -1.63 8.90
N ILE A 177 2.92 -1.03 7.81
CA ILE A 177 4.36 -0.76 7.63
C ILE A 177 4.91 0.12 8.76
N GLY A 178 6.08 -0.24 9.30
CA GLY A 178 6.70 0.42 10.43
C GLY A 178 6.07 0.08 11.79
N ALA A 179 4.79 -0.32 11.85
CA ALA A 179 4.04 -0.53 13.07
C ALA A 179 3.81 -2.01 13.42
N VAL A 180 3.74 -2.89 12.43
CA VAL A 180 3.42 -4.31 12.58
C VAL A 180 4.56 -5.18 12.04
N GLY A 181 4.73 -6.36 12.62
CA GLY A 181 5.74 -7.33 12.20
C GLY A 181 7.13 -7.05 12.73
N GLU A 182 8.00 -8.05 12.61
CA GLU A 182 9.40 -7.94 13.00
C GLU A 182 10.09 -6.87 12.14
N GLU A 183 10.93 -6.05 12.76
CA GLU A 183 11.61 -4.91 12.12
C GLU A 183 10.65 -3.93 11.42
N GLY A 184 9.37 -3.91 11.78
CA GLY A 184 8.37 -3.04 11.17
C GLY A 184 8.03 -3.38 9.71
N ARG A 185 8.29 -4.61 9.26
CA ARG A 185 8.08 -5.06 7.87
C ARG A 185 6.61 -5.21 7.46
N GLY A 186 5.70 -4.84 8.33
CA GLY A 186 4.27 -4.77 8.04
C GLY A 186 3.51 -6.07 8.24
N SER A 187 2.23 -6.00 7.91
CA SER A 187 1.24 -7.06 8.14
C SER A 187 1.50 -8.31 7.31
N CYS A 188 2.00 -8.13 6.09
CA CYS A 188 2.34 -9.24 5.20
C CYS A 188 3.47 -10.08 5.79
N HIS A 189 4.52 -9.44 6.30
CA HIS A 189 5.62 -10.12 6.97
C HIS A 189 5.16 -10.82 8.25
N ALA A 190 4.36 -10.14 9.07
CA ALA A 190 3.83 -10.70 10.32
C ALA A 190 2.99 -11.97 10.12
N GLN A 191 2.30 -12.09 8.99
CA GLN A 191 1.48 -13.24 8.64
C GLN A 191 2.18 -14.22 7.67
N ASN A 192 3.46 -14.03 7.39
CA ASN A 192 4.24 -14.84 6.45
C ASN A 192 3.59 -14.95 5.07
N VAL A 193 3.11 -13.83 4.55
CA VAL A 193 2.49 -13.70 3.23
C VAL A 193 3.35 -12.79 2.36
N ARG A 194 3.53 -13.19 1.11
CA ARG A 194 4.16 -12.37 0.08
C ARG A 194 3.17 -12.19 -1.07
N PRO A 195 2.40 -11.08 -1.08
CA PRO A 195 1.50 -10.76 -2.19
C PRO A 195 2.30 -10.43 -3.45
N GLU A 196 1.66 -10.54 -4.60
CA GLU A 196 2.24 -10.14 -5.89
C GLU A 196 2.50 -8.63 -5.92
N LEU A 197 1.66 -7.85 -5.24
CA LEU A 197 1.75 -6.39 -5.17
C LEU A 197 1.58 -5.94 -3.70
N LEU A 198 2.53 -5.16 -3.22
CA LEU A 198 2.49 -4.56 -1.89
C LEU A 198 2.61 -3.04 -2.04
N VAL A 199 1.65 -2.31 -1.49
CA VAL A 199 1.69 -0.86 -1.39
C VAL A 199 2.00 -0.47 0.05
N VAL A 200 2.95 0.44 0.23
CA VAL A 200 3.33 0.99 1.54
C VAL A 200 3.47 2.51 1.43
N THR A 201 3.29 3.20 2.53
CA THR A 201 3.42 4.67 2.60
C THR A 201 4.28 5.08 3.79
N PHE A 202 4.96 6.20 3.66
CA PHE A 202 5.85 6.75 4.70
C PHE A 202 5.48 8.17 5.12
N GLY A 203 4.23 8.55 4.96
CA GLY A 203 3.69 9.86 5.34
C GLY A 203 2.89 10.55 4.27
#